data_3a2df96e8ccb6dd1f023a5145a9e7e19
#
_entry.id   3a2df96e8ccb6dd1f023a5145a9e7e19
#
_cell.length_a   1.000
_cell.length_b   1.000
_cell.length_c   1.000
_cell.angle_alpha   90.00
_cell.angle_beta   90.00
_cell.angle_gamma   90.00
#
_symmetry.space_group_name_H-M   'P 1'
#
loop_
_entity.id
_entity.type
_entity.pdbx_description
1 polymer ?
#
loop_
_entity_poly.entity_id
_entity_poly.type
_entity_poly.pdbx_seq_one_letter_code
_entity_poly.pdbx_strand_id
1 'polypeptide(L)'
;MCQHTQLIVREYRPEDLPALVRIWNEVVEDGVAFPQEELLTAETGAAFFAAQTYTAAAVDADTGTVYGLYILHPNNVGRCGHICNASYAVERAARGLHIGEKLVSDCLVQGRAHGFRVLQFNAVVASNTHARHLYERLGFTQLGVIPVGFRMKDGHYEDIFPYYHTL
;
A
#
# COMPACT_ATOMS: atom_id res chain seq x y z
N MET A 1 -26.67 -18.40 4.24
CA MET A 1 -26.76 -16.94 4.54
C MET A 1 -25.39 -16.35 4.26
N CYS A 2 -25.20 -15.59 3.19
CA CYS A 2 -23.97 -14.85 2.97
C CYS A 2 -23.88 -13.78 4.05
N GLN A 3 -22.98 -13.94 5.01
CA GLN A 3 -22.62 -12.86 5.91
C GLN A 3 -22.02 -11.74 5.04
N HIS A 4 -22.73 -10.63 4.94
CA HIS A 4 -22.20 -9.42 4.35
C HIS A 4 -21.10 -8.91 5.29
N THR A 5 -19.86 -9.30 5.03
CA THR A 5 -18.68 -8.75 5.68
C THR A 5 -18.68 -7.24 5.49
N GLN A 6 -18.86 -6.49 6.56
CA GLN A 6 -18.78 -5.02 6.51
C GLN A 6 -17.32 -4.60 6.58
N LEU A 7 -16.68 -4.50 5.42
CA LEU A 7 -15.29 -4.06 5.32
C LEU A 7 -15.18 -2.55 5.55
N ILE A 8 -14.41 -2.17 6.56
CA ILE A 8 -14.05 -0.77 6.87
C ILE A 8 -12.54 -0.58 6.79
N VAL A 9 -12.11 0.64 6.50
CA VAL A 9 -10.70 1.05 6.59
C VAL A 9 -10.59 2.07 7.72
N ARG A 10 -9.67 1.82 8.65
CA ARG A 10 -9.43 2.67 9.82
C ARG A 10 -7.95 2.69 10.18
N GLU A 11 -7.56 3.66 11.01
CA GLU A 11 -6.22 3.62 11.60
C GLU A 11 -6.00 2.28 12.32
N TYR A 12 -4.78 1.73 12.18
CA TYR A 12 -4.45 0.46 12.83
C TYR A 12 -4.43 0.60 14.35
N ARG A 13 -4.60 -0.52 15.04
CA ARG A 13 -4.52 -0.64 16.49
C ARG A 13 -3.44 -1.63 16.88
N PRO A 14 -2.94 -1.60 18.13
CA PRO A 14 -1.91 -2.56 18.57
C PRO A 14 -2.28 -4.02 18.34
N GLU A 15 -3.55 -4.38 18.51
CA GLU A 15 -4.04 -5.74 18.27
C GLU A 15 -3.99 -6.16 16.78
N ASP A 16 -3.92 -5.23 15.85
CA ASP A 16 -3.81 -5.53 14.41
C ASP A 16 -2.37 -5.93 14.00
N LEU A 17 -1.36 -5.55 14.80
CA LEU A 17 0.05 -5.68 14.42
C LEU A 17 0.47 -7.08 13.94
N PRO A 18 0.07 -8.18 14.59
CA PRO A 18 0.43 -9.51 14.08
C PRO A 18 -0.06 -9.76 12.65
N ALA A 19 -1.27 -9.34 12.33
CA ALA A 19 -1.83 -9.46 10.99
C ALA A 19 -1.15 -8.52 9.99
N LEU A 20 -0.85 -7.27 10.39
CA LEU A 20 -0.15 -6.31 9.54
C LEU A 20 1.24 -6.82 9.14
N VAL A 21 1.99 -7.35 10.10
CA VAL A 21 3.32 -7.93 9.84
C VAL A 21 3.20 -9.12 8.89
N ARG A 22 2.27 -10.03 9.14
CA ARG A 22 2.06 -11.19 8.28
C ARG A 22 1.70 -10.79 6.85
N ILE A 23 0.75 -9.88 6.66
CA ILE A 23 0.27 -9.46 5.34
C ILE A 23 1.37 -8.68 4.59
N TRP A 24 2.11 -7.79 5.28
CA TRP A 24 3.25 -7.10 4.71
C TRP A 24 4.30 -8.08 4.19
N ASN A 25 4.64 -9.06 5.02
CA ASN A 25 5.64 -10.07 4.68
C ASN A 25 5.22 -10.96 3.50
N GLU A 26 3.93 -11.27 3.35
CA GLU A 26 3.44 -11.98 2.16
C GLU A 26 3.81 -11.25 0.86
N VAL A 27 3.67 -9.92 0.84
CA VAL A 27 4.01 -9.12 -0.35
C VAL A 27 5.52 -9.04 -0.57
N VAL A 28 6.30 -8.92 0.52
CA VAL A 28 7.77 -8.96 0.44
C VAL A 28 8.26 -10.30 -0.10
N GLU A 29 7.71 -11.41 0.40
CA GLU A 29 8.04 -12.76 -0.05
C GLU A 29 7.68 -13.02 -1.52
N ASP A 30 6.58 -12.47 -1.99
CA ASP A 30 6.18 -12.57 -3.40
C ASP A 30 7.24 -11.94 -4.32
N GLY A 31 7.90 -10.86 -3.88
CA GLY A 31 9.03 -10.24 -4.58
C GLY A 31 8.70 -9.67 -5.96
N VAL A 32 7.47 -9.19 -6.14
CA VAL A 32 6.94 -8.69 -7.43
C VAL A 32 6.32 -7.30 -7.34
N ALA A 33 6.27 -6.69 -6.16
CA ALA A 33 5.62 -5.39 -5.95
C ALA A 33 6.39 -4.46 -5.02
N PHE A 34 6.85 -4.95 -3.86
CA PHE A 34 7.60 -4.14 -2.90
C PHE A 34 9.10 -4.21 -3.15
N PRO A 35 9.82 -3.08 -3.03
CA PRO A 35 11.28 -3.07 -3.17
C PRO A 35 12.02 -3.70 -1.97
N GLN A 36 11.36 -3.85 -0.81
CA GLN A 36 11.93 -4.45 0.37
C GLN A 36 12.20 -5.95 0.16
N GLU A 37 13.32 -6.42 0.66
CA GLU A 37 13.72 -7.84 0.65
C GLU A 37 13.71 -8.47 2.05
N GLU A 38 13.82 -7.65 3.10
CA GLU A 38 13.81 -8.09 4.51
C GLU A 38 12.39 -8.19 5.06
N LEU A 39 12.13 -9.28 5.77
CA LEU A 39 10.87 -9.49 6.46
C LEU A 39 10.84 -8.71 7.78
N LEU A 40 9.66 -8.23 8.13
CA LEU A 40 9.41 -7.64 9.44
C LEU A 40 9.26 -8.73 10.51
N THR A 41 9.82 -8.48 11.69
CA THR A 41 9.50 -9.21 12.91
C THR A 41 8.38 -8.50 13.67
N ALA A 42 7.88 -9.09 14.75
CA ALA A 42 6.91 -8.41 15.60
C ALA A 42 7.45 -7.08 16.14
N GLU A 43 8.72 -7.04 16.55
CA GLU A 43 9.38 -5.86 17.09
C GLU A 43 9.67 -4.81 16.02
N THR A 44 10.33 -5.20 14.93
CA THR A 44 10.65 -4.27 13.84
C THR A 44 9.40 -3.79 13.13
N GLY A 45 8.37 -4.63 13.02
CA GLY A 45 7.08 -4.27 12.44
C GLY A 45 6.34 -3.24 13.29
N ALA A 46 6.30 -3.39 14.60
CA ALA A 46 5.70 -2.41 15.49
C ALA A 46 6.35 -1.02 15.34
N ALA A 47 7.69 -0.97 15.31
CA ALA A 47 8.43 0.27 15.09
C ALA A 47 8.19 0.85 13.70
N PHE A 48 8.18 0.01 12.67
CA PHE A 48 7.97 0.41 11.28
C PHE A 48 6.61 1.05 11.06
N PHE A 49 5.53 0.44 11.53
CA PHE A 49 4.19 0.98 11.37
C PHE A 49 3.93 2.22 12.23
N ALA A 50 4.52 2.30 13.42
CA ALA A 50 4.41 3.46 14.29
C ALA A 50 5.16 4.70 13.74
N ALA A 51 6.21 4.50 12.95
CA ALA A 51 7.02 5.57 12.35
C ALA A 51 6.36 6.24 11.14
N GLN A 52 5.30 5.66 10.58
CA GLN A 52 4.59 6.23 9.45
C GLN A 52 3.78 7.46 9.84
N THR A 53 3.49 8.35 8.89
CA THR A 53 2.53 9.44 9.11
C THR A 53 1.15 8.88 9.44
N TYR A 54 0.75 7.83 8.73
CA TYR A 54 -0.50 7.13 8.96
C TYR A 54 -0.37 5.67 8.51
N THR A 55 -0.87 4.76 9.32
CA THR A 55 -0.98 3.34 8.98
C THR A 55 -2.44 2.93 9.13
N ALA A 56 -3.02 2.40 8.07
CA ALA A 56 -4.40 1.96 8.06
C ALA A 56 -4.52 0.43 7.94
N ALA A 57 -5.59 -0.10 8.48
CA ALA A 57 -5.99 -1.48 8.34
C ALA A 57 -7.38 -1.58 7.71
N ALA A 58 -7.54 -2.46 6.72
CA ALA A 58 -8.84 -2.87 6.20
C ALA A 58 -9.32 -4.07 7.02
N VAL A 59 -10.41 -3.90 7.75
CA VAL A 59 -10.90 -4.88 8.71
C VAL A 59 -12.38 -5.19 8.49
N ASP A 60 -12.76 -6.39 8.84
CA ASP A 60 -14.15 -6.74 9.04
C ASP A 60 -14.64 -6.07 10.33
N ALA A 61 -15.68 -5.22 10.22
CA ALA A 61 -16.18 -4.44 11.35
C ALA A 61 -16.77 -5.32 12.46
N ASP A 62 -17.28 -6.50 12.12
CA ASP A 62 -17.94 -7.39 13.06
C ASP A 62 -16.95 -8.30 13.81
N THR A 63 -15.92 -8.79 13.09
CA THR A 63 -14.97 -9.77 13.64
C THR A 63 -13.61 -9.17 14.00
N GLY A 64 -13.28 -7.99 13.47
CA GLY A 64 -11.95 -7.38 13.60
C GLY A 64 -10.88 -8.05 12.75
N THR A 65 -11.22 -8.99 11.89
CA THR A 65 -10.28 -9.67 11.01
C THR A 65 -9.65 -8.67 10.03
N VAL A 66 -8.32 -8.64 9.97
CA VAL A 66 -7.57 -7.75 9.07
C VAL A 66 -7.33 -8.44 7.74
N TYR A 67 -7.68 -7.78 6.65
CA TYR A 67 -7.52 -8.28 5.28
C TYR A 67 -6.50 -7.50 4.44
N GLY A 68 -6.09 -6.34 4.91
CA GLY A 68 -5.13 -5.52 4.19
C GLY A 68 -4.70 -4.32 5.00
N LEU A 69 -3.73 -3.59 4.48
CA LEU A 69 -3.18 -2.40 5.10
C LEU A 69 -2.60 -1.44 4.06
N TYR A 70 -2.40 -0.21 4.47
CA TYR A 70 -1.46 0.67 3.79
C TYR A 70 -0.67 1.52 4.79
N ILE A 71 0.49 1.97 4.35
CA ILE A 71 1.30 2.99 5.02
C ILE A 71 1.33 4.27 4.19
N LEU A 72 1.36 5.40 4.86
CA LEU A 72 1.43 6.73 4.27
C LEU A 72 2.59 7.49 4.91
N HIS A 73 3.47 8.04 4.11
CA HIS A 73 4.64 8.78 4.58
C HIS A 73 5.09 9.83 3.56
N PRO A 74 5.89 10.84 3.96
CA PRO A 74 6.48 11.77 3.01
C PRO A 74 7.34 11.02 1.98
N ASN A 75 7.23 11.41 0.71
CA ASN A 75 8.08 10.87 -0.36
C ASN A 75 9.38 11.66 -0.52
N ASN A 76 9.41 12.88 0.02
CA ASN A 76 10.54 13.78 -0.10
C ASN A 76 10.64 14.70 1.13
N VAL A 77 11.59 15.61 1.13
CA VAL A 77 11.93 16.47 2.27
C VAL A 77 11.76 17.95 1.91
N GLY A 78 11.73 18.80 2.95
CA GLY A 78 11.77 20.24 2.80
C GLY A 78 10.68 20.80 1.89
N ARG A 79 11.07 21.50 0.86
CA ARG A 79 10.14 22.14 -0.09
C ARG A 79 9.30 21.17 -0.91
N CYS A 80 9.67 19.89 -0.96
CA CYS A 80 8.91 18.80 -1.57
C CYS A 80 8.22 17.90 -0.53
N GLY A 81 8.24 18.24 0.74
CA GLY A 81 7.69 17.45 1.84
C GLY A 81 6.15 17.33 1.83
N HIS A 82 5.48 18.09 0.98
CA HIS A 82 4.04 17.96 0.73
C HIS A 82 3.66 16.85 -0.26
N ILE A 83 4.66 16.16 -0.81
CA ILE A 83 4.46 14.97 -1.64
C ILE A 83 4.60 13.75 -0.74
N CYS A 84 3.57 12.92 -0.69
CA CYS A 84 3.59 11.66 0.04
C CYS A 84 3.71 10.46 -0.88
N ASN A 85 4.03 9.32 -0.28
CA ASN A 85 4.03 8.01 -0.91
C ASN A 85 3.25 7.03 -0.02
N ALA A 86 2.75 5.96 -0.60
CA ALA A 86 2.04 4.91 0.11
C ALA A 86 2.39 3.54 -0.46
N SER A 87 2.27 2.52 0.38
CA SER A 87 2.38 1.12 -0.02
C SER A 87 1.17 0.37 0.51
N TYR A 88 0.57 -0.45 -0.35
CA TYR A 88 -0.65 -1.20 -0.04
C TYR A 88 -0.33 -2.70 -0.05
N ALA A 89 -0.84 -3.41 0.94
CA ALA A 89 -0.75 -4.86 1.01
C ALA A 89 -2.14 -5.45 1.28
N VAL A 90 -2.51 -6.47 0.52
CA VAL A 90 -3.76 -7.22 0.70
C VAL A 90 -3.41 -8.68 0.97
N GLU A 91 -4.04 -9.26 1.98
CA GLU A 91 -3.90 -10.68 2.32
C GLU A 91 -4.11 -11.54 1.07
N ARG A 92 -3.21 -12.50 0.84
CA ARG A 92 -3.24 -13.33 -0.37
C ARG A 92 -4.58 -14.03 -0.56
N ALA A 93 -5.17 -14.54 0.51
CA ALA A 93 -6.47 -15.22 0.48
C ALA A 93 -7.66 -14.28 0.25
N ALA A 94 -7.48 -12.97 0.42
CA ALA A 94 -8.53 -11.96 0.29
C ALA A 94 -8.43 -11.14 -1.01
N ARG A 95 -7.49 -11.46 -1.90
CA ARG A 95 -7.36 -10.79 -3.20
C ARG A 95 -8.61 -11.02 -4.06
N GLY A 96 -8.97 -10.02 -4.85
CA GLY A 96 -10.18 -10.05 -5.69
C GLY A 96 -11.46 -9.58 -4.99
N LEU A 97 -11.39 -9.18 -3.72
CA LEU A 97 -12.53 -8.66 -2.94
C LEU A 97 -12.60 -7.11 -2.91
N HIS A 98 -11.95 -6.43 -3.83
CA HIS A 98 -11.89 -4.97 -3.94
C HIS A 98 -11.30 -4.24 -2.71
N ILE A 99 -10.52 -4.95 -1.89
CA ILE A 99 -9.88 -4.38 -0.69
C ILE A 99 -8.87 -3.30 -1.08
N GLY A 100 -8.07 -3.56 -2.12
CA GLY A 100 -7.10 -2.59 -2.64
C GLY A 100 -7.72 -1.26 -3.03
N GLU A 101 -8.88 -1.29 -3.69
CA GLU A 101 -9.62 -0.07 -4.07
C GLU A 101 -10.05 0.74 -2.84
N LYS A 102 -10.55 0.08 -1.80
CA LYS A 102 -10.93 0.74 -0.54
C LYS A 102 -9.72 1.35 0.16
N LEU A 103 -8.58 0.64 0.19
CA LEU A 103 -7.34 1.13 0.79
C LEU A 103 -6.83 2.38 0.05
N VAL A 104 -6.78 2.35 -1.28
CA VAL A 104 -6.32 3.50 -2.07
C VAL A 104 -7.27 4.68 -1.94
N SER A 105 -8.57 4.45 -1.97
CA SER A 105 -9.59 5.51 -1.80
C SER A 105 -9.48 6.19 -0.43
N ASP A 106 -9.32 5.41 0.64
CA ASP A 106 -9.10 5.95 1.99
C ASP A 106 -7.77 6.71 2.07
N CYS A 107 -6.72 6.19 1.45
CA CYS A 107 -5.40 6.84 1.41
C CYS A 107 -5.45 8.23 0.77
N LEU A 108 -6.24 8.44 -0.28
CA LEU A 108 -6.44 9.76 -0.89
C LEU A 108 -7.08 10.75 0.11
N VAL A 109 -8.04 10.27 0.91
CA VAL A 109 -8.68 11.08 1.95
C VAL A 109 -7.69 11.40 3.07
N GLN A 110 -6.97 10.39 3.57
CA GLN A 110 -6.03 10.55 4.68
C GLN A 110 -4.81 11.39 4.27
N GLY A 111 -4.32 11.24 3.05
CA GLY A 111 -3.25 12.07 2.53
C GLY A 111 -3.60 13.56 2.58
N ARG A 112 -4.80 13.91 2.13
CA ARG A 112 -5.31 15.28 2.23
C ARG A 112 -5.49 15.72 3.68
N ALA A 113 -6.04 14.88 4.53
CA ALA A 113 -6.27 15.18 5.95
C ALA A 113 -4.97 15.44 6.73
N HIS A 114 -3.87 14.80 6.32
CA HIS A 114 -2.55 14.99 6.91
C HIS A 114 -1.72 16.11 6.23
N GLY A 115 -2.35 16.93 5.38
CA GLY A 115 -1.74 18.12 4.80
C GLY A 115 -0.90 17.89 3.55
N PHE A 116 -0.88 16.68 3.01
CA PHE A 116 -0.23 16.42 1.73
C PHE A 116 -1.05 16.98 0.56
N ARG A 117 -0.37 17.29 -0.53
CA ARG A 117 -0.98 17.87 -1.74
C ARG A 117 -0.86 16.96 -2.96
N VAL A 118 0.05 16.02 -2.91
CA VAL A 118 0.32 15.06 -3.99
C VAL A 118 0.62 13.70 -3.37
N LEU A 119 0.01 12.66 -3.90
CA LEU A 119 0.39 11.27 -3.65
C LEU A 119 1.13 10.75 -4.88
N GLN A 120 2.35 10.27 -4.68
CA GLN A 120 3.22 9.77 -5.74
C GLN A 120 3.65 8.33 -5.44
N PHE A 121 3.52 7.46 -6.43
CA PHE A 121 4.11 6.12 -6.41
C PHE A 121 5.40 6.13 -7.23
N ASN A 122 6.46 5.54 -6.70
CA ASN A 122 7.79 5.61 -7.30
C ASN A 122 8.08 4.42 -8.24
N ALA A 123 7.52 3.25 -7.95
CA ALA A 123 7.96 2.00 -8.55
C ALA A 123 6.81 0.99 -8.75
N VAL A 124 5.82 1.35 -9.54
CA VAL A 124 4.77 0.40 -9.93
C VAL A 124 5.33 -0.51 -11.03
N VAL A 125 5.44 -1.80 -10.73
CA VAL A 125 6.03 -2.79 -11.65
C VAL A 125 5.16 -2.98 -12.89
N ALA A 126 5.76 -3.04 -14.07
CA ALA A 126 5.06 -3.10 -15.35
C ALA A 126 4.06 -4.29 -15.44
N SER A 127 4.44 -5.46 -14.93
CA SER A 127 3.59 -6.64 -14.92
C SER A 127 2.46 -6.61 -13.89
N ASN A 128 2.48 -5.65 -12.95
CA ASN A 128 1.40 -5.47 -12.00
C ASN A 128 0.22 -4.72 -12.64
N THR A 129 -0.38 -5.33 -13.65
CA THR A 129 -1.44 -4.74 -14.45
C THR A 129 -2.70 -4.46 -13.64
N HIS A 130 -2.98 -5.29 -12.63
CA HIS A 130 -4.13 -5.09 -11.74
C HIS A 130 -4.01 -3.77 -10.96
N ALA A 131 -2.86 -3.50 -10.36
CA ALA A 131 -2.62 -2.25 -9.65
C ALA A 131 -2.64 -1.04 -10.60
N ARG A 132 -2.03 -1.17 -11.77
CA ARG A 132 -2.01 -0.10 -12.79
C ARG A 132 -3.42 0.30 -13.22
N HIS A 133 -4.27 -0.67 -13.55
CA HIS A 133 -5.67 -0.42 -13.91
C HIS A 133 -6.46 0.21 -12.76
N LEU A 134 -6.22 -0.23 -11.52
CA LEU A 134 -6.82 0.36 -10.33
C LEU A 134 -6.43 1.84 -10.18
N TYR A 135 -5.15 2.16 -10.29
CA TYR A 135 -4.67 3.55 -10.15
C TYR A 135 -5.22 4.45 -11.24
N GLU A 136 -5.21 4.00 -12.49
CA GLU A 136 -5.78 4.75 -13.62
C GLU A 136 -7.28 5.01 -13.43
N ARG A 137 -8.02 3.99 -12.99
CA ARG A 137 -9.46 4.12 -12.70
C ARG A 137 -9.74 5.10 -11.56
N LEU A 138 -8.86 5.21 -10.58
CA LEU A 138 -8.97 6.14 -9.46
C LEU A 138 -8.39 7.53 -9.76
N GLY A 139 -7.98 7.79 -11.00
CA GLY A 139 -7.56 9.12 -11.45
C GLY A 139 -6.06 9.40 -11.31
N PHE A 140 -5.23 8.40 -11.04
CA PHE A 140 -3.77 8.56 -11.09
C PHE A 140 -3.28 8.70 -12.53
N THR A 141 -2.24 9.50 -12.70
CA THR A 141 -1.56 9.71 -13.97
C THR A 141 -0.18 9.10 -13.96
N GLN A 142 0.15 8.30 -14.97
CA GLN A 142 1.50 7.77 -15.16
C GLN A 142 2.44 8.91 -15.63
N LEU A 143 3.58 9.05 -14.94
CA LEU A 143 4.58 10.09 -15.26
C LEU A 143 5.57 9.68 -16.33
N GLY A 144 5.76 8.39 -16.54
CA GLY A 144 6.73 7.87 -17.48
C GLY A 144 7.09 6.42 -17.24
N VAL A 145 8.23 6.01 -17.76
CA VAL A 145 8.78 4.67 -17.64
C VAL A 145 10.24 4.75 -17.20
N ILE A 146 10.60 4.00 -16.19
CA ILE A 146 12.01 3.76 -15.82
C ILE A 146 12.34 2.34 -16.26
N PRO A 147 13.14 2.16 -17.31
CA PRO A 147 13.50 0.83 -17.80
C PRO A 147 14.35 0.07 -16.77
N VAL A 148 14.17 -1.26 -16.70
CA VAL A 148 14.95 -2.14 -15.80
C VAL A 148 14.94 -1.68 -14.34
N GLY A 149 13.86 -1.07 -13.90
CA GLY A 149 13.78 -0.39 -12.60
C GLY A 149 13.56 -1.30 -11.40
N PHE A 150 13.11 -2.54 -11.61
CA PHE A 150 12.79 -3.49 -10.53
C PHE A 150 13.36 -4.87 -10.82
N ARG A 151 14.15 -5.38 -9.87
CA ARG A 151 14.63 -6.77 -9.91
C ARG A 151 13.57 -7.67 -9.28
N MET A 152 12.96 -8.51 -10.10
CA MET A 152 11.95 -9.47 -9.65
C MET A 152 12.61 -10.58 -8.82
N LYS A 153 11.80 -11.31 -8.05
CA LYS A 153 12.26 -12.38 -7.16
C LYS A 153 13.10 -13.46 -7.89
N ASP A 154 12.75 -13.77 -9.13
CA ASP A 154 13.47 -14.75 -9.95
C ASP A 154 14.77 -14.21 -10.57
N GLY A 155 15.08 -12.94 -10.35
CA GLY A 155 16.31 -12.28 -10.80
C GLY A 155 16.20 -11.55 -12.14
N HIS A 156 15.09 -11.67 -12.88
CA HIS A 156 14.91 -10.84 -14.07
C HIS A 156 14.48 -9.41 -13.69
N TYR A 157 14.68 -8.46 -14.59
CA TYR A 157 14.33 -7.06 -14.38
C TYR A 157 13.08 -6.69 -15.17
N GLU A 158 12.26 -5.82 -14.58
CA GLU A 158 11.12 -5.23 -15.26
C GLU A 158 11.16 -3.71 -15.18
N ASP A 159 10.43 -3.06 -16.07
CA ASP A 159 10.23 -1.62 -16.04
C ASP A 159 9.34 -1.24 -14.87
N ILE A 160 9.50 -0.01 -14.38
CA ILE A 160 8.63 0.58 -13.37
C ILE A 160 8.01 1.88 -13.89
N PHE A 161 6.81 2.18 -13.40
CA PHE A 161 6.06 3.36 -13.77
C PHE A 161 5.79 4.22 -12.53
N PRO A 162 6.33 5.45 -12.47
CA PRO A 162 5.89 6.43 -11.49
C PRO A 162 4.48 6.92 -11.83
N TYR A 163 3.65 7.07 -10.80
CA TYR A 163 2.30 7.63 -10.88
C TYR A 163 2.13 8.76 -9.88
N TYR A 164 1.22 9.68 -10.14
CA TYR A 164 0.82 10.69 -9.17
C TYR A 164 -0.68 10.95 -9.19
N HIS A 165 -1.17 11.49 -8.09
CA HIS A 165 -2.53 12.00 -7.93
C HIS A 165 -2.45 13.28 -7.08
N THR A 166 -3.13 14.35 -7.51
CA THR A 166 -3.29 15.55 -6.67
C THR A 166 -4.34 15.30 -5.59
N LEU A 167 -4.08 15.81 -4.40
CA LEU A 167 -4.95 15.62 -3.24
C LEU A 167 -5.80 16.85 -2.94
#